data_35f41eca37c82cbbddeb42f94e704865
#
_entry.id   35f41eca37c82cbbddeb42f94e704865
#
_cell.length_a   1.000
_cell.length_b   1.000
_cell.length_c   1.000
_cell.angle_alpha   90.00
_cell.angle_beta   90.00
_cell.angle_gamma   90.00
#
_symmetry.space_group_name_H-M   'P 1'
#
loop_
_entity.id
_entity.type
_entity.pdbx_description
1 polymer ?
#
loop_
_entity_poly.entity_id
_entity_poly.type
_entity_poly.pdbx_seq_one_letter_code
_entity_poly.pdbx_strand_id
1 'polypeptide(L)'
;DIGWYCVRAALWAFDAVPTHVYASATYHRGVDKNATAIMWFADDRVASFDCGYDLTRRKWMEVVGESGNLVCDDFLSPWDLEKQRFWTHDDQGIATEHQSRSVVQESSMVESMVQIVRSGELNRYWPQIALDNQRVVDALMLSASDGVKVEVK
;
A
#
# COMPACT_ATOMS: atom_id res chain seq x y z
N ASP A 1 -9.25 7.57 -1.39
CA ASP A 1 -9.52 6.30 -2.11
C ASP A 1 -8.22 5.66 -2.62
N ILE A 2 -7.51 6.25 -3.59
CA ILE A 2 -6.28 5.63 -4.14
C ILE A 2 -5.18 5.50 -3.07
N GLY A 3 -5.01 6.51 -2.23
CA GLY A 3 -4.03 6.51 -1.14
C GLY A 3 -4.22 5.36 -0.14
N TRP A 4 -5.44 4.85 0.03
CA TRP A 4 -5.73 3.67 0.84
C TRP A 4 -4.86 2.47 0.44
N TYR A 5 -4.73 2.22 -0.85
CA TYR A 5 -3.93 1.11 -1.38
C TYR A 5 -2.43 1.34 -1.21
N CYS A 6 -1.98 2.58 -1.35
CA CYS A 6 -0.58 2.94 -1.12
C CYS A 6 -0.18 2.73 0.35
N VAL A 7 -1.02 3.18 1.28
CA VAL A 7 -0.84 2.93 2.72
C VAL A 7 -0.81 1.44 3.00
N ARG A 8 -1.80 0.69 2.46
CA ARG A 8 -1.85 -0.77 2.67
C ARG A 8 -0.60 -1.49 2.19
N ALA A 9 -0.06 -1.09 1.04
CA ALA A 9 1.18 -1.66 0.51
C ALA A 9 2.37 -1.43 1.45
N ALA A 10 2.50 -0.22 2.01
CA ALA A 10 3.57 0.10 2.96
C ALA A 10 3.43 -0.68 4.28
N LEU A 11 2.21 -0.77 4.84
CA LEU A 11 1.96 -1.55 6.04
C LEU A 11 2.23 -3.04 5.83
N TRP A 12 1.92 -3.55 4.64
CA TRP A 12 2.22 -4.92 4.27
C TRP A 12 3.73 -5.17 4.13
N ALA A 13 4.44 -4.27 3.44
CA ALA A 13 5.87 -4.43 3.20
C ALA A 13 6.71 -4.40 4.48
N PHE A 14 6.29 -3.60 5.46
CA PHE A 14 7.02 -3.46 6.72
C PHE A 14 6.42 -4.25 7.90
N ASP A 15 5.26 -4.88 7.72
CA ASP A 15 4.48 -5.56 8.77
C ASP A 15 4.38 -4.72 10.05
N ALA A 16 4.11 -3.43 9.87
CA ALA A 16 4.10 -2.45 10.96
C ALA A 16 3.21 -1.25 10.62
N VAL A 17 2.83 -0.50 11.66
CA VAL A 17 2.17 0.80 11.54
C VAL A 17 3.22 1.89 11.69
N PRO A 18 3.21 2.96 10.86
CA PRO A 18 4.15 4.06 11.01
C PRO A 18 3.90 4.81 12.32
N THR A 19 4.97 5.36 12.90
CA THR A 19 4.89 6.20 14.09
C THR A 19 4.44 7.62 13.76
N HIS A 20 4.84 8.11 12.60
CA HIS A 20 4.52 9.46 12.13
C HIS A 20 4.31 9.48 10.63
N VAL A 21 3.57 10.48 10.18
CA VAL A 21 3.31 10.73 8.76
C VAL A 21 3.41 12.21 8.43
N TYR A 22 3.71 12.50 7.17
CA TYR A 22 3.55 13.83 6.57
C TYR A 22 2.94 13.68 5.18
N ALA A 23 1.98 14.54 4.85
CA ALA A 23 1.35 14.54 3.53
C ALA A 23 1.13 15.96 3.01
N SER A 24 1.06 16.05 1.68
CA SER A 24 0.59 17.23 0.95
C SER A 24 -0.44 16.77 -0.07
N ALA A 25 -1.52 17.52 -0.22
CA ALA A 25 -2.59 17.17 -1.15
C ALA A 25 -3.10 18.42 -1.90
N THR A 26 -3.60 18.20 -3.12
CA THR A 26 -4.40 19.18 -3.86
C THR A 26 -5.84 18.76 -3.84
N TYR A 27 -6.74 19.74 -3.75
CA TYR A 27 -8.17 19.49 -3.59
C TYR A 27 -8.97 20.01 -4.79
N HIS A 28 -10.02 19.28 -5.13
CA HIS A 28 -11.04 19.75 -6.07
C HIS A 28 -12.42 19.47 -5.48
N ARG A 29 -13.25 20.54 -5.35
CA ARG A 29 -14.59 20.47 -4.75
C ARG A 29 -14.63 19.80 -3.37
N GLY A 30 -13.62 20.04 -2.54
CA GLY A 30 -13.54 19.50 -1.18
C GLY A 30 -13.05 18.05 -1.08
N VAL A 31 -12.62 17.43 -2.21
CA VAL A 31 -12.06 16.08 -2.23
C VAL A 31 -10.60 16.15 -2.65
N ASP A 32 -9.73 15.36 -2.02
CA ASP A 32 -8.35 15.22 -2.40
C ASP A 32 -8.24 14.64 -3.82
N LYS A 33 -7.51 15.33 -4.67
CA LYS A 33 -7.32 14.99 -6.07
C LYS A 33 -5.99 14.29 -6.33
N ASN A 34 -4.93 14.85 -5.75
CA ASN A 34 -3.59 14.28 -5.75
C ASN A 34 -3.03 14.37 -4.34
N ALA A 35 -2.27 13.37 -3.94
CA ALA A 35 -1.59 13.33 -2.66
C ALA A 35 -0.19 12.77 -2.79
N THR A 36 0.74 13.32 -2.01
CA THR A 36 2.09 12.80 -1.80
C THR A 36 2.31 12.67 -0.31
N ALA A 37 2.90 11.56 0.13
CA ALA A 37 3.07 11.30 1.55
C ALA A 37 4.40 10.61 1.86
N ILE A 38 4.86 10.82 3.11
CA ILE A 38 5.98 10.13 3.73
C ILE A 38 5.49 9.55 5.06
N MET A 39 5.87 8.31 5.33
CA MET A 39 5.53 7.56 6.55
C MET A 39 6.82 7.07 7.19
N TRP A 40 7.03 7.40 8.47
CA TRP A 40 8.18 6.95 9.27
C TRP A 40 7.77 5.81 10.17
N PHE A 41 8.47 4.71 10.04
CA PHE A 41 8.30 3.53 10.87
C PHE A 41 9.35 3.49 11.99
N ALA A 42 9.19 2.56 12.92
CA ALA A 42 10.27 2.23 13.85
C ALA A 42 11.49 1.73 13.06
N ASP A 43 12.67 1.78 13.70
CA ASP A 43 13.94 1.33 13.11
C ASP A 43 14.37 2.14 11.88
N ASP A 44 14.00 3.44 11.84
CA ASP A 44 14.36 4.39 10.78
C ASP A 44 13.87 4.03 9.37
N ARG A 45 12.99 3.04 9.24
CA ARG A 45 12.38 2.69 7.95
C ARG A 45 11.41 3.78 7.50
N VAL A 46 11.43 4.05 6.21
CA VAL A 46 10.60 5.09 5.59
C VAL A 46 9.87 4.52 4.37
N ALA A 47 8.59 4.83 4.25
CA ALA A 47 7.86 4.65 3.01
C ALA A 47 7.37 6.00 2.48
N SER A 48 7.26 6.12 1.16
CA SER A 48 6.67 7.27 0.49
C SER A 48 5.77 6.82 -0.65
N PHE A 49 4.77 7.62 -0.96
CA PHE A 49 3.95 7.41 -2.14
C PHE A 49 3.46 8.73 -2.73
N ASP A 50 3.09 8.67 -3.99
CA ASP A 50 2.23 9.65 -4.62
C ASP A 50 1.09 8.95 -5.36
N CYS A 51 -0.07 9.58 -5.38
CA CYS A 51 -1.26 9.09 -6.08
C CYS A 51 -2.13 10.25 -6.53
N GLY A 52 -2.94 10.02 -7.56
CA GLY A 52 -3.84 11.06 -8.05
C GLY A 52 -4.77 10.59 -9.15
N TYR A 53 -5.86 11.34 -9.32
CA TYR A 53 -6.90 11.05 -10.30
C TYR A 53 -6.66 11.69 -11.68
N ASP A 54 -5.86 12.75 -11.75
CA ASP A 54 -5.56 13.48 -12.99
C ASP A 54 -4.14 13.23 -13.50
N LEU A 55 -3.49 12.19 -13.00
CA LEU A 55 -2.20 11.74 -13.45
C LEU A 55 -2.34 10.58 -14.44
N THR A 56 -1.33 10.41 -15.30
CA THR A 56 -1.23 9.20 -16.13
C THR A 56 -1.26 7.96 -15.24
N ARG A 57 -2.07 7.00 -15.62
CA ARG A 57 -2.26 5.78 -14.86
C ARG A 57 -0.97 4.98 -14.75
N ARG A 58 -0.49 4.76 -13.54
CA ARG A 58 0.65 3.91 -13.21
C ARG A 58 0.37 3.18 -11.90
N LYS A 59 0.96 2.02 -11.75
CA LYS A 59 0.78 1.14 -10.58
C LYS A 59 2.14 0.57 -10.17
N TRP A 60 3.06 1.45 -9.86
CA TRP A 60 4.43 1.13 -9.48
C TRP A 60 4.54 0.92 -7.98
N MET A 61 5.25 -0.14 -7.58
CA MET A 61 5.68 -0.37 -6.22
C MET A 61 7.12 -0.86 -6.20
N GLU A 62 7.92 -0.32 -5.30
CA GLU A 62 9.27 -0.79 -5.02
C GLU A 62 9.46 -0.95 -3.52
N VAL A 63 10.09 -2.05 -3.12
CA VAL A 63 10.51 -2.31 -1.73
C VAL A 63 12.00 -2.54 -1.74
N VAL A 64 12.75 -1.70 -1.03
CA VAL A 64 14.22 -1.74 -0.99
C VAL A 64 14.68 -2.27 0.35
N GLY A 65 15.56 -3.26 0.33
CA GLY A 65 16.24 -3.83 1.48
C GLY A 65 17.76 -3.72 1.35
N GLU A 66 18.48 -4.16 2.38
CA GLU A 66 19.97 -4.13 2.41
C GLU A 66 20.60 -5.06 1.37
N SER A 67 19.95 -6.15 1.02
CA SER A 67 20.49 -7.19 0.14
C SER A 67 19.88 -7.18 -1.26
N GLY A 68 19.00 -6.23 -1.55
CA GLY A 68 18.34 -6.13 -2.85
C GLY A 68 17.01 -5.41 -2.77
N ASN A 69 16.27 -5.41 -3.87
CA ASN A 69 14.96 -4.79 -3.94
C ASN A 69 13.95 -5.66 -4.68
N LEU A 70 12.68 -5.38 -4.46
CA LEU A 70 11.54 -5.92 -5.21
C LEU A 70 10.89 -4.78 -5.96
N VAL A 71 10.61 -4.99 -7.25
CA VAL A 71 9.91 -4.04 -8.11
C VAL A 71 8.68 -4.69 -8.73
N CYS A 72 7.54 -4.04 -8.63
CA CYS A 72 6.31 -4.41 -9.32
C CYS A 72 5.77 -3.19 -10.06
N ASP A 73 5.67 -3.27 -11.39
CA ASP A 73 5.22 -2.18 -12.26
C ASP A 73 3.70 -2.18 -12.52
N ASP A 74 3.02 -3.18 -12.01
CA ASP A 74 1.57 -3.37 -12.17
C ASP A 74 0.93 -4.00 -10.92
N PHE A 75 1.22 -3.41 -9.75
CA PHE A 75 0.66 -3.90 -8.49
C PHE A 75 -0.80 -3.49 -8.34
N LEU A 76 -1.64 -4.29 -7.69
CA LEU A 76 -3.10 -4.13 -7.57
C LEU A 76 -3.84 -4.16 -8.93
N SER A 77 -4.84 -4.99 -9.05
CA SER A 77 -5.63 -5.11 -10.28
C SER A 77 -4.78 -5.07 -11.56
N PRO A 78 -3.93 -6.07 -11.80
CA PRO A 78 -3.06 -6.11 -12.97
C PRO A 78 -3.83 -5.90 -14.27
N TRP A 79 -3.20 -5.23 -15.24
CA TRP A 79 -3.80 -4.99 -16.56
C TRP A 79 -4.04 -6.29 -17.33
N ASP A 80 -3.13 -7.25 -17.17
CA ASP A 80 -3.18 -8.55 -17.82
C ASP A 80 -2.98 -9.62 -16.74
N LEU A 81 -4.05 -10.33 -16.43
CA LEU A 81 -4.04 -11.39 -15.42
C LEU A 81 -3.09 -12.55 -15.78
N GLU A 82 -2.81 -12.76 -17.07
CA GLU A 82 -1.93 -13.83 -17.52
C GLU A 82 -0.43 -13.44 -17.44
N LYS A 83 -0.14 -12.15 -17.28
CA LYS A 83 1.21 -11.60 -17.25
C LYS A 83 1.58 -10.93 -15.94
N GLN A 84 0.97 -11.37 -14.84
CA GLN A 84 1.32 -10.87 -13.51
C GLN A 84 2.76 -11.24 -13.18
N ARG A 85 3.59 -10.22 -12.95
CA ARG A 85 5.02 -10.42 -12.68
C ARG A 85 5.55 -9.34 -11.74
N PHE A 86 6.68 -9.66 -11.13
CA PHE A 86 7.52 -8.73 -10.40
C PHE A 86 8.98 -9.12 -10.57
N TRP A 87 9.88 -8.23 -10.21
CA TRP A 87 11.32 -8.47 -10.27
C TRP A 87 11.93 -8.37 -8.89
N THR A 88 12.94 -9.18 -8.63
CA THR A 88 13.89 -8.96 -7.56
C THR A 88 15.24 -8.62 -8.15
N HIS A 89 15.95 -7.69 -7.51
CA HIS A 89 17.33 -7.36 -7.83
C HIS A 89 18.18 -7.73 -6.63
N ASP A 90 19.33 -8.34 -6.86
CA ASP A 90 20.30 -8.61 -5.81
C ASP A 90 21.16 -7.38 -5.50
N ASP A 91 22.16 -7.53 -4.61
CA ASP A 91 23.11 -6.49 -4.23
C ASP A 91 24.04 -6.04 -5.37
N GLN A 92 24.11 -6.77 -6.47
CA GLN A 92 24.84 -6.42 -7.69
C GLN A 92 23.94 -5.78 -8.76
N GLY A 93 22.66 -5.67 -8.49
CA GLY A 93 21.66 -5.13 -9.41
C GLY A 93 21.21 -6.12 -10.49
N ILE A 94 21.50 -7.42 -10.32
CA ILE A 94 21.06 -8.44 -11.27
C ILE A 94 19.56 -8.71 -11.05
N ALA A 95 18.79 -8.50 -12.11
CA ALA A 95 17.33 -8.68 -12.07
C ALA A 95 16.93 -10.15 -12.32
N THR A 96 16.01 -10.63 -11.51
CA THR A 96 15.31 -11.90 -11.73
C THR A 96 13.82 -11.64 -11.86
N GLU A 97 13.22 -12.03 -12.98
CA GLU A 97 11.78 -11.94 -13.20
C GLU A 97 11.06 -13.12 -12.53
N HIS A 98 10.00 -12.81 -11.81
CA HIS A 98 9.12 -13.78 -11.19
C HIS A 98 7.72 -13.62 -11.76
N GLN A 99 7.14 -14.72 -12.22
CA GLN A 99 5.75 -14.75 -12.64
C GLN A 99 4.86 -15.18 -11.47
N SER A 100 3.82 -14.43 -11.22
CA SER A 100 2.80 -14.77 -10.25
C SER A 100 1.76 -15.69 -10.88
N ARG A 101 1.05 -16.45 -10.05
CA ARG A 101 -0.13 -17.18 -10.51
C ARG A 101 -1.23 -16.17 -10.88
N SER A 102 -1.89 -16.42 -12.00
CA SER A 102 -3.09 -15.68 -12.37
C SER A 102 -4.18 -15.92 -11.31
N VAL A 103 -4.52 -14.89 -10.56
CA VAL A 103 -5.55 -14.93 -9.51
C VAL A 103 -6.47 -13.74 -9.67
N VAL A 104 -7.77 -14.01 -9.71
CA VAL A 104 -8.79 -12.97 -9.64
C VAL A 104 -8.96 -12.60 -8.16
N GLN A 105 -8.53 -11.40 -7.78
CA GLN A 105 -8.50 -10.94 -6.38
C GLN A 105 -9.88 -11.01 -5.72
N GLU A 106 -10.92 -10.61 -6.43
CA GLU A 106 -12.31 -10.63 -5.96
C GLU A 106 -12.77 -12.05 -5.65
N SER A 107 -12.40 -13.04 -6.45
CA SER A 107 -12.71 -14.45 -6.17
C SER A 107 -12.04 -14.92 -4.90
N SER A 108 -10.75 -14.61 -4.72
CA SER A 108 -10.00 -14.94 -3.50
C SER A 108 -10.57 -14.28 -2.25
N MET A 109 -11.03 -13.02 -2.38
CA MET A 109 -11.70 -12.31 -1.30
C MET A 109 -12.99 -13.01 -0.88
N VAL A 110 -13.83 -13.39 -1.86
CA VAL A 110 -15.09 -14.11 -1.60
C VAL A 110 -14.82 -15.49 -0.97
N GLU A 111 -13.87 -16.24 -1.51
CA GLU A 111 -13.46 -17.54 -0.97
C GLU A 111 -12.96 -17.42 0.48
N SER A 112 -12.13 -16.44 0.78
CA SER A 112 -11.65 -16.16 2.13
C SER A 112 -12.81 -15.85 3.09
N MET A 113 -13.78 -15.03 2.66
CA MET A 113 -14.97 -14.72 3.46
C MET A 113 -15.82 -15.97 3.72
N VAL A 114 -16.03 -16.81 2.70
CA VAL A 114 -16.75 -18.07 2.86
C VAL A 114 -16.06 -18.99 3.87
N GLN A 115 -14.74 -19.08 3.84
CA GLN A 115 -13.97 -19.88 4.78
C GLN A 115 -14.14 -19.36 6.23
N ILE A 116 -14.04 -18.03 6.43
CA ILE A 116 -14.25 -17.41 7.75
C ILE A 116 -15.66 -17.72 8.27
N VAL A 117 -16.68 -17.56 7.44
CA VAL A 117 -18.08 -17.86 7.85
C VAL A 117 -18.26 -19.34 8.20
N ARG A 118 -17.67 -20.24 7.42
CA ARG A 118 -17.77 -21.70 7.65
C ARG A 118 -17.02 -22.18 8.88
N SER A 119 -15.92 -21.50 9.25
CA SER A 119 -15.16 -21.85 10.46
C SER A 119 -15.95 -21.57 11.75
N GLY A 120 -16.90 -20.64 11.71
CA GLY A 120 -17.61 -20.18 12.90
C GLY A 120 -16.74 -19.38 13.88
N GLU A 121 -15.46 -19.13 13.52
CA GLU A 121 -14.52 -18.42 14.35
C GLU A 121 -14.48 -16.92 14.00
N LEU A 122 -14.30 -16.06 15.01
CA LEU A 122 -14.16 -14.63 14.81
C LEU A 122 -12.79 -14.33 14.20
N ASN A 123 -12.78 -13.91 12.96
CA ASN A 123 -11.55 -13.40 12.33
C ASN A 123 -11.25 -11.98 12.86
N ARG A 124 -10.11 -11.81 13.52
CA ARG A 124 -9.63 -10.51 14.02
C ARG A 124 -8.58 -9.86 13.12
N TYR A 125 -7.99 -10.62 12.23
CA TYR A 125 -6.90 -10.15 11.36
C TYR A 125 -7.35 -9.08 10.38
N TRP A 126 -8.38 -9.36 9.58
CA TRP A 126 -8.87 -8.42 8.57
C TRP A 126 -9.43 -7.12 9.16
N PRO A 127 -10.24 -7.15 10.23
CA PRO A 127 -10.69 -5.91 10.87
C PRO A 127 -9.54 -5.09 11.43
N GLN A 128 -8.50 -5.72 12.03
CA GLN A 128 -7.34 -5.01 12.55
C GLN A 128 -6.57 -4.30 11.44
N ILE A 129 -6.29 -4.99 10.33
CA ILE A 129 -5.65 -4.41 9.15
C ILE A 129 -6.44 -3.18 8.63
N ALA A 130 -7.76 -3.29 8.57
CA ALA A 130 -8.59 -2.19 8.10
C ALA A 130 -8.53 -0.99 9.05
N LEU A 131 -8.55 -1.22 10.36
CA LEU A 131 -8.40 -0.17 11.38
C LEU A 131 -7.04 0.51 11.30
N ASP A 132 -5.97 -0.26 11.22
CA ASP A 132 -4.61 0.29 11.18
C ASP A 132 -4.41 1.12 9.90
N ASN A 133 -4.91 0.63 8.77
CA ASN A 133 -4.87 1.38 7.52
C ASN A 133 -5.66 2.70 7.62
N GLN A 134 -6.86 2.68 8.23
CA GLN A 134 -7.69 3.88 8.40
C GLN A 134 -7.02 4.91 9.32
N ARG A 135 -6.42 4.49 10.43
CA ARG A 135 -5.69 5.38 11.33
C ARG A 135 -4.56 6.13 10.61
N VAL A 136 -3.82 5.44 9.76
CA VAL A 136 -2.76 6.07 8.97
C VAL A 136 -3.35 7.05 7.95
N VAL A 137 -4.43 6.69 7.26
CA VAL A 137 -5.11 7.58 6.32
C VAL A 137 -5.63 8.83 7.02
N ASP A 138 -6.26 8.70 8.19
CA ASP A 138 -6.76 9.83 8.98
C ASP A 138 -5.63 10.78 9.40
N ALA A 139 -4.49 10.22 9.85
CA ALA A 139 -3.31 10.99 10.20
C ALA A 139 -2.71 11.72 8.97
N LEU A 140 -2.70 11.07 7.80
CA LEU A 140 -2.27 11.70 6.53
C LEU A 140 -3.19 12.84 6.11
N MET A 141 -4.50 12.66 6.23
CA MET A 141 -5.48 13.71 5.93
C MET A 141 -5.30 14.90 6.85
N LEU A 142 -5.10 14.67 8.15
CA LEU A 142 -4.81 15.73 9.11
C LEU A 142 -3.50 16.45 8.77
N SER A 143 -2.45 15.70 8.46
CA SER A 143 -1.17 16.26 8.04
C SER A 143 -1.28 17.13 6.79
N ALA A 144 -2.03 16.67 5.78
CA ALA A 144 -2.23 17.43 4.55
C ALA A 144 -3.06 18.71 4.77
N SER A 145 -4.00 18.69 5.73
CA SER A 145 -4.79 19.87 6.11
C SER A 145 -3.94 20.91 6.86
N ASP A 146 -3.15 20.46 7.83
CA ASP A 146 -2.46 21.34 8.77
C ASP A 146 -1.03 21.68 8.31
N GLY A 147 -0.49 20.97 7.33
CA GLY A 147 0.85 21.17 6.79
C GLY A 147 1.96 20.75 7.76
N VAL A 148 1.69 19.84 8.68
CA VAL A 148 2.62 19.40 9.74
C VAL A 148 2.79 17.88 9.77
N LYS A 149 3.89 17.44 10.38
CA LYS A 149 4.10 16.02 10.72
C LYS A 149 3.15 15.61 11.84
N VAL A 150 2.44 14.49 11.67
CA VAL A 150 1.42 13.97 12.60
C VAL A 150 1.83 12.61 13.14
N GLU A 151 1.64 12.39 14.44
CA GLU A 151 1.79 11.09 15.09
C GLU A 151 0.57 10.21 14.78
N VAL A 152 0.81 8.95 14.43
CA VAL A 152 -0.25 7.95 14.21
C VAL A 152 -0.65 7.33 15.56
N LYS A 153 -1.93 7.40 15.92
CA LYS A 153 -2.47 6.95 17.20
C LYS A 153 -3.35 5.70 17.05
#